data_185d480bdbe4e7fe79d7ef5eb32df3e1
#
_entry.id   185d480bdbe4e7fe79d7ef5eb32df3e1
#
_cell.length_a   1.000
_cell.length_b   1.000
_cell.length_c   1.000
_cell.angle_alpha   90.00
_cell.angle_beta   90.00
_cell.angle_gamma   90.00
#
_symmetry.space_group_name_H-M   'P 1'
#
loop_
_entity.id
_entity.type
_entity.pdbx_description
1 polymer ?
#
loop_
_entity_poly.entity_id
_entity_poly.type
_entity_poly.pdbx_seq_one_letter_code
_entity_poly.pdbx_strand_id
1 'polypeptide(L)'
;MLPKLVMNQRRWIGGFAILASFFTVFSMAAPLMAQTTVLGELTFKGASKVEKTSGVWIDGKYVGYLGELWGPKRILLIPGDHELAVRQAGYKDFTETLTVEPKELLLVPVKMQKETSDTWPSVTAELKVDVSPDRAAVFVDNRFLGHAGELGGAFHSMLLSPGTHKIKVELPGYQSFETDVTLVAGQKSEVKTSLAKGSIHQADALIDQANNSTHDK
;
A
#
# COMPACT_ATOMS: atom_id res chain seq x y z
N MET A 1 1.12 -97.25 3.00
CA MET A 1 0.16 -97.84 2.06
C MET A 1 -0.27 -96.71 1.09
N LEU A 2 0.33 -96.82 -0.12
CA LEU A 2 -0.15 -96.06 -1.26
C LEU A 2 -1.47 -96.67 -1.80
N PRO A 3 -2.35 -95.96 -2.54
CA PRO A 3 -2.12 -95.87 -3.98
C PRO A 3 -2.50 -94.50 -4.55
N LYS A 4 -1.70 -94.01 -5.46
CA LYS A 4 -1.78 -93.85 -6.90
C LYS A 4 -3.18 -93.76 -7.50
N LEU A 5 -3.43 -92.74 -8.28
CA LEU A 5 -3.87 -92.68 -9.68
C LEU A 5 -4.52 -91.32 -9.96
N VAL A 6 -4.48 -90.73 -11.04
CA VAL A 6 -4.10 -90.83 -12.43
C VAL A 6 -4.48 -89.48 -13.09
N MET A 7 -3.63 -89.11 -13.93
CA MET A 7 -3.67 -87.96 -14.80
C MET A 7 -4.86 -87.97 -15.75
N ASN A 8 -5.58 -86.87 -15.93
CA ASN A 8 -6.31 -86.65 -17.17
C ASN A 8 -6.14 -85.22 -17.67
N GLN A 9 -5.36 -85.14 -18.72
CA GLN A 9 -5.21 -83.97 -19.54
C GLN A 9 -6.48 -83.76 -20.36
N ARG A 10 -7.09 -82.57 -20.28
CA ARG A 10 -7.93 -82.08 -21.36
C ARG A 10 -7.49 -80.61 -21.68
N ARG A 11 -6.84 -80.51 -22.81
CA ARG A 11 -6.57 -79.26 -23.50
C ARG A 11 -7.91 -78.64 -23.89
N TRP A 12 -8.13 -77.40 -23.47
CA TRP A 12 -9.08 -76.52 -24.14
C TRP A 12 -8.33 -75.27 -24.58
N ILE A 13 -8.27 -75.12 -25.90
CA ILE A 13 -7.83 -73.93 -26.62
C ILE A 13 -9.07 -73.04 -26.66
N GLY A 14 -8.99 -71.82 -26.24
CA GLY A 14 -10.13 -70.90 -26.37
C GLY A 14 -9.82 -69.50 -25.87
N GLY A 15 -9.42 -68.66 -26.73
CA GLY A 15 -9.84 -67.26 -26.79
C GLY A 15 -9.35 -66.28 -25.73
N PHE A 16 -8.19 -65.69 -25.96
CA PHE A 16 -7.85 -64.43 -25.32
C PHE A 16 -8.72 -63.33 -25.91
N ALA A 17 -9.76 -62.92 -25.21
CA ALA A 17 -10.47 -61.67 -25.46
C ALA A 17 -9.81 -60.59 -24.61
N ILE A 18 -8.93 -59.80 -25.23
CA ILE A 18 -8.34 -58.56 -24.62
C ILE A 18 -9.46 -57.53 -24.63
N LEU A 19 -10.10 -57.32 -23.49
CA LEU A 19 -11.00 -56.19 -23.26
C LEU A 19 -10.10 -54.96 -22.94
N ALA A 20 -9.76 -54.19 -23.96
CA ALA A 20 -9.14 -52.89 -23.81
C ALA A 20 -10.16 -51.94 -23.21
N SER A 21 -10.12 -51.78 -21.89
CA SER A 21 -10.89 -50.75 -21.18
C SER A 21 -10.32 -49.39 -21.49
N PHE A 22 -10.91 -48.66 -22.44
CA PHE A 22 -10.63 -47.27 -22.73
C PHE A 22 -11.14 -46.45 -21.53
N PHE A 23 -10.24 -46.15 -20.61
CA PHE A 23 -10.49 -45.18 -19.54
C PHE A 23 -10.33 -43.77 -20.17
N THR A 24 -11.42 -43.25 -20.72
CA THR A 24 -11.45 -41.81 -21.14
C THR A 24 -11.43 -40.97 -19.88
N VAL A 25 -10.26 -40.43 -19.57
CA VAL A 25 -10.09 -39.36 -18.58
C VAL A 25 -10.77 -38.12 -19.15
N PHE A 26 -12.01 -37.90 -18.78
CA PHE A 26 -12.74 -36.67 -19.04
C PHE A 26 -12.17 -35.61 -18.11
N SER A 27 -11.12 -34.92 -18.58
CA SER A 27 -10.56 -33.75 -17.90
C SER A 27 -11.61 -32.64 -17.91
N MET A 28 -12.36 -32.55 -16.83
CA MET A 28 -13.22 -31.40 -16.57
C MET A 28 -12.31 -30.21 -16.30
N ALA A 29 -11.97 -29.44 -17.34
CA ALA A 29 -11.44 -28.11 -17.21
C ALA A 29 -12.57 -27.25 -16.63
N ALA A 30 -12.53 -27.04 -15.30
CA ALA A 30 -13.41 -26.08 -14.66
C ALA A 30 -13.10 -24.70 -15.29
N PRO A 31 -14.11 -23.97 -15.79
CA PRO A 31 -13.87 -22.61 -16.27
C PRO A 31 -13.35 -21.80 -15.08
N LEU A 32 -12.14 -21.22 -15.20
CA LEU A 32 -11.66 -20.21 -14.30
C LEU A 32 -12.61 -19.01 -14.48
N MET A 33 -13.63 -18.94 -13.62
CA MET A 33 -14.48 -17.75 -13.56
C MET A 33 -13.58 -16.65 -13.01
N ALA A 34 -13.14 -15.74 -13.88
CA ALA A 34 -12.54 -14.48 -13.46
C ALA A 34 -13.58 -13.77 -12.58
N GLN A 35 -13.36 -13.82 -11.27
CA GLN A 35 -14.19 -13.07 -10.34
C GLN A 35 -13.85 -11.60 -10.55
N THR A 36 -14.74 -10.85 -11.19
CA THR A 36 -14.67 -9.40 -11.26
C THR A 36 -14.92 -8.88 -9.84
N THR A 37 -13.85 -8.59 -9.12
CA THR A 37 -13.94 -7.98 -7.79
C THR A 37 -14.50 -6.59 -7.96
N VAL A 38 -15.69 -6.35 -7.44
CA VAL A 38 -16.29 -5.02 -7.44
C VAL A 38 -15.75 -4.26 -6.26
N LEU A 39 -15.06 -3.15 -6.51
CA LEU A 39 -14.42 -2.33 -5.49
C LEU A 39 -15.44 -1.49 -4.71
N GLY A 40 -15.11 -1.17 -3.48
CA GLY A 40 -15.74 -0.11 -2.72
C GLY A 40 -14.99 1.22 -2.88
N GLU A 41 -15.60 2.30 -2.49
CA GLU A 41 -15.08 3.65 -2.62
C GLU A 41 -14.91 4.29 -1.24
N LEU A 42 -13.75 4.92 -1.00
CA LEU A 42 -13.46 5.68 0.21
C LEU A 42 -13.24 7.15 -0.13
N THR A 43 -13.84 8.03 0.66
CA THR A 43 -13.60 9.47 0.62
C THR A 43 -13.54 10.05 2.03
N PHE A 44 -12.99 11.24 2.18
CA PHE A 44 -12.77 11.86 3.47
C PHE A 44 -13.54 13.16 3.64
N LYS A 45 -13.81 13.51 4.90
CA LYS A 45 -14.30 14.81 5.32
C LYS A 45 -13.41 15.35 6.43
N GLY A 46 -12.64 16.39 6.13
CA GLY A 46 -11.86 17.13 7.10
C GLY A 46 -12.27 18.60 7.10
N ALA A 47 -12.42 19.20 8.27
CA ALA A 47 -12.97 20.55 8.39
C ALA A 47 -11.90 21.65 8.39
N SER A 48 -10.73 21.39 8.96
CA SER A 48 -9.69 22.40 9.17
C SER A 48 -8.53 22.28 8.17
N LYS A 49 -7.65 23.28 8.20
CA LYS A 49 -6.40 23.27 7.40
C LYS A 49 -5.52 22.09 7.80
N VAL A 50 -5.49 21.75 9.09
CA VAL A 50 -4.66 20.66 9.62
C VAL A 50 -5.07 19.32 9.02
N GLU A 51 -6.36 18.98 9.05
CA GLU A 51 -6.82 17.73 8.43
C GLU A 51 -6.48 17.70 6.95
N LYS A 52 -6.64 18.84 6.24
CA LYS A 52 -6.37 18.89 4.79
C LYS A 52 -4.92 18.63 4.42
N THR A 53 -3.95 19.00 5.28
CA THR A 53 -2.52 18.79 5.05
C THR A 53 -2.02 17.46 5.63
N SER A 54 -2.85 16.76 6.42
CA SER A 54 -2.49 15.47 7.01
C SER A 54 -2.30 14.38 5.95
N GLY A 55 -1.24 13.59 6.12
CA GLY A 55 -0.98 12.43 5.28
C GLY A 55 -1.94 11.28 5.61
N VAL A 56 -2.25 10.48 4.61
CA VAL A 56 -3.19 9.34 4.69
C VAL A 56 -2.45 8.06 4.36
N TRP A 57 -2.62 7.04 5.19
CA TRP A 57 -2.13 5.68 4.99
C TRP A 57 -3.29 4.71 5.00
N ILE A 58 -3.25 3.74 4.10
CA ILE A 58 -4.16 2.59 4.08
C ILE A 58 -3.30 1.33 4.08
N ASP A 59 -3.57 0.44 5.03
CA ASP A 59 -2.81 -0.80 5.24
C ASP A 59 -1.29 -0.55 5.35
N GLY A 60 -0.92 0.52 6.06
CA GLY A 60 0.46 0.94 6.27
C GLY A 60 1.13 1.63 5.07
N LYS A 61 0.43 1.80 3.92
CA LYS A 61 0.97 2.44 2.71
C LYS A 61 0.49 3.88 2.60
N TYR A 62 1.42 4.81 2.32
CA TYR A 62 1.07 6.20 2.06
C TYR A 62 0.33 6.33 0.72
N VAL A 63 -0.85 6.95 0.75
CA VAL A 63 -1.71 7.11 -0.44
C VAL A 63 -1.88 8.56 -0.90
N GLY A 64 -1.45 9.51 -0.11
CA GLY A 64 -1.54 10.95 -0.40
C GLY A 64 -1.87 11.76 0.85
N TYR A 65 -2.21 13.02 0.68
CA TYR A 65 -2.71 13.84 1.79
C TYR A 65 -4.21 14.09 1.67
N LEU A 66 -4.88 14.29 2.79
CA LEU A 66 -6.34 14.29 2.87
C LEU A 66 -7.00 15.34 1.98
N GLY A 67 -6.41 16.53 1.85
CA GLY A 67 -6.92 17.59 0.97
C GLY A 67 -6.91 17.23 -0.51
N GLU A 68 -6.00 16.34 -0.91
CA GLU A 68 -5.97 15.79 -2.27
C GLU A 68 -7.02 14.69 -2.49
N LEU A 69 -7.31 13.93 -1.44
CA LEU A 69 -8.21 12.77 -1.45
C LEU A 69 -9.65 13.14 -1.07
N TRP A 70 -9.94 14.42 -0.94
CA TRP A 70 -11.26 14.94 -0.52
C TRP A 70 -12.14 15.33 -1.71
N GLY A 71 -13.47 15.29 -1.50
CA GLY A 71 -14.46 15.77 -2.46
C GLY A 71 -14.79 14.74 -3.54
N PRO A 72 -14.59 15.04 -4.83
CA PRO A 72 -14.92 14.12 -5.92
C PRO A 72 -13.94 12.97 -6.10
N LYS A 73 -12.75 13.09 -5.50
CA LYS A 73 -11.74 12.04 -5.56
C LYS A 73 -12.11 10.88 -4.65
N ARG A 74 -11.89 9.67 -5.13
CA ARG A 74 -12.20 8.42 -4.45
C ARG A 74 -10.95 7.55 -4.40
N ILE A 75 -10.77 6.86 -3.28
CA ILE A 75 -9.84 5.74 -3.19
C ILE A 75 -10.66 4.48 -3.41
N LEU A 76 -10.23 3.67 -4.37
CA LEU A 76 -10.85 2.39 -4.66
C LEU A 76 -10.17 1.32 -3.81
N LEU A 77 -10.96 0.58 -3.03
CA LEU A 77 -10.49 -0.47 -2.14
C LEU A 77 -11.16 -1.80 -2.48
N ILE A 78 -10.42 -2.88 -2.29
CA ILE A 78 -10.97 -4.24 -2.37
C ILE A 78 -11.94 -4.38 -1.18
N PRO A 79 -13.10 -5.06 -1.34
CA PRO A 79 -13.97 -5.34 -0.20
C PRO A 79 -13.23 -6.10 0.90
N GLY A 80 -13.47 -5.72 2.15
CA GLY A 80 -12.83 -6.29 3.33
C GLY A 80 -12.42 -5.23 4.35
N ASP A 81 -11.64 -5.67 5.35
CA ASP A 81 -11.16 -4.79 6.41
C ASP A 81 -9.86 -4.12 6.00
N HIS A 82 -9.78 -2.81 6.22
CA HIS A 82 -8.63 -1.98 5.94
C HIS A 82 -8.26 -1.13 7.15
N GLU A 83 -6.98 -0.98 7.41
CA GLU A 83 -6.49 -0.06 8.43
C GLU A 83 -6.24 1.32 7.83
N LEU A 84 -6.99 2.32 8.32
CA LEU A 84 -6.77 3.73 8.01
C LEU A 84 -5.91 4.37 9.09
N ALA A 85 -4.84 5.09 8.68
CA ALA A 85 -4.14 6.02 9.55
C ALA A 85 -4.00 7.39 8.90
N VAL A 86 -4.30 8.45 9.67
CA VAL A 86 -4.09 9.84 9.23
C VAL A 86 -3.10 10.50 10.21
N ARG A 87 -2.04 11.10 9.66
CA ARG A 87 -0.91 11.62 10.45
C ARG A 87 -0.59 13.05 10.09
N GLN A 88 -0.24 13.84 11.11
CA GLN A 88 0.24 15.21 10.98
C GLN A 88 1.23 15.53 12.10
N ALA A 89 2.31 16.23 11.77
CA ALA A 89 3.28 16.64 12.78
C ALA A 89 2.64 17.48 13.88
N GLY A 90 2.93 17.15 15.16
CA GLY A 90 2.34 17.82 16.33
C GLY A 90 0.92 17.41 16.67
N TYR A 91 0.40 16.36 16.05
CA TYR A 91 -0.93 15.81 16.30
C TYR A 91 -0.83 14.31 16.56
N LYS A 92 -1.79 13.79 17.32
CA LYS A 92 -1.96 12.35 17.54
C LYS A 92 -2.42 11.70 16.24
N ASP A 93 -1.90 10.51 15.96
CA ASP A 93 -2.36 9.70 14.84
C ASP A 93 -3.86 9.42 14.98
N PHE A 94 -4.63 9.66 13.93
CA PHE A 94 -6.00 9.18 13.82
C PHE A 94 -5.95 7.81 13.15
N THR A 95 -6.47 6.79 13.82
CA THR A 95 -6.50 5.41 13.31
C THR A 95 -7.91 4.84 13.39
N GLU A 96 -8.34 4.16 12.35
CA GLU A 96 -9.65 3.52 12.28
C GLU A 96 -9.57 2.26 11.41
N THR A 97 -10.26 1.19 11.82
CA THR A 97 -10.45 0.01 10.97
C THR A 97 -11.75 0.19 10.20
N LEU A 98 -11.66 0.14 8.88
CA LEU A 98 -12.76 0.33 7.96
C LEU A 98 -13.13 -1.01 7.32
N THR A 99 -14.40 -1.42 7.42
CA THR A 99 -14.92 -2.53 6.63
C THR A 99 -15.55 -1.97 5.36
N VAL A 100 -15.00 -2.32 4.22
CA VAL A 100 -15.42 -1.84 2.90
C VAL A 100 -16.27 -2.91 2.20
N GLU A 101 -17.51 -2.55 1.84
CA GLU A 101 -18.40 -3.42 1.09
C GLU A 101 -18.31 -3.14 -0.43
N PRO A 102 -18.64 -4.13 -1.29
CA PRO A 102 -18.68 -3.92 -2.73
C PRO A 102 -19.66 -2.80 -3.12
N LYS A 103 -19.23 -1.85 -3.96
CA LYS A 103 -20.01 -0.68 -4.42
C LYS A 103 -20.40 0.33 -3.33
N GLU A 104 -19.92 0.15 -2.13
CA GLU A 104 -20.17 1.10 -1.04
C GLU A 104 -19.33 2.36 -1.23
N LEU A 105 -19.92 3.52 -0.91
CA LEU A 105 -19.20 4.77 -0.74
C LEU A 105 -19.08 5.08 0.75
N LEU A 106 -17.89 4.86 1.30
CA LEU A 106 -17.58 5.15 2.70
C LEU A 106 -17.04 6.57 2.84
N LEU A 107 -17.69 7.38 3.68
CA LEU A 107 -17.26 8.74 4.03
C LEU A 107 -16.71 8.76 5.44
N VAL A 108 -15.39 8.96 5.58
CA VAL A 108 -14.73 9.00 6.89
C VAL A 108 -14.51 10.44 7.35
N PRO A 109 -15.13 10.86 8.47
CA PRO A 109 -14.87 12.15 9.09
C PRO A 109 -13.57 12.09 9.88
N VAL A 110 -12.55 12.86 9.47
CA VAL A 110 -11.28 12.95 10.16
C VAL A 110 -11.25 14.18 11.06
N LYS A 111 -10.81 14.01 12.31
CA LYS A 111 -10.58 15.09 13.26
C LYS A 111 -9.26 14.88 14.00
N MET A 112 -8.28 15.71 13.69
CA MET A 112 -6.97 15.64 14.30
C MET A 112 -6.97 16.25 15.71
N GLN A 113 -6.31 15.60 16.65
CA GLN A 113 -6.13 16.06 18.03
C GLN A 113 -4.68 16.50 18.23
N LYS A 114 -4.49 17.75 18.69
CA LYS A 114 -3.15 18.25 18.98
C LYS A 114 -2.45 17.41 20.03
N GLU A 115 -1.19 17.07 19.80
CA GLU A 115 -0.35 16.42 20.78
C GLU A 115 0.14 17.46 21.80
N THR A 116 0.05 17.13 23.10
CA THR A 116 0.44 18.06 24.17
C THR A 116 1.90 17.92 24.62
N SER A 117 2.74 17.28 23.81
CA SER A 117 4.16 17.09 24.11
C SER A 117 4.98 18.30 23.66
N ASP A 118 5.30 19.21 24.59
CA ASP A 118 5.96 20.50 24.34
C ASP A 118 7.42 20.54 24.79
N THR A 119 8.21 19.52 24.46
CA THR A 119 9.66 19.63 24.64
C THR A 119 10.35 20.01 23.33
N TRP A 120 10.45 21.30 23.07
CA TRP A 120 11.30 21.80 21.98
C TRP A 120 12.77 21.71 22.41
N PRO A 121 13.68 21.27 21.52
CA PRO A 121 15.11 21.30 21.82
C PRO A 121 15.56 22.74 22.07
N SER A 122 16.40 22.94 23.07
CA SER A 122 16.94 24.25 23.44
C SER A 122 17.91 24.82 22.40
N VAL A 123 18.47 23.93 21.56
CA VAL A 123 19.37 24.28 20.45
C VAL A 123 18.80 23.63 19.19
N THR A 124 18.69 24.40 18.12
CA THR A 124 18.12 23.95 16.87
C THR A 124 19.03 24.24 15.68
N ALA A 125 18.81 23.50 14.62
CA ALA A 125 19.31 23.75 13.28
C ALA A 125 18.11 23.85 12.30
N GLU A 126 18.30 24.54 11.20
CA GLU A 126 17.25 24.65 10.18
C GLU A 126 17.46 23.61 9.07
N LEU A 127 16.41 22.89 8.73
CA LEU A 127 16.38 22.03 7.54
C LEU A 127 15.31 22.54 6.57
N LYS A 128 15.72 22.77 5.33
CA LYS A 128 14.83 23.01 4.20
C LYS A 128 14.77 21.75 3.33
N VAL A 129 13.57 21.37 2.92
CA VAL A 129 13.36 20.23 2.03
C VAL A 129 12.65 20.73 0.77
N ASP A 130 13.30 20.59 -0.38
CA ASP A 130 12.77 20.97 -1.70
C ASP A 130 12.65 19.71 -2.57
N VAL A 131 11.44 19.22 -2.72
CA VAL A 131 11.14 17.95 -3.37
C VAL A 131 10.12 18.12 -4.48
N SER A 132 10.35 17.46 -5.60
CA SER A 132 9.38 17.32 -6.69
C SER A 132 9.03 15.83 -6.87
N PRO A 133 7.73 15.48 -7.03
CA PRO A 133 6.54 16.33 -6.94
C PRO A 133 6.26 16.82 -5.51
N ASP A 134 5.58 17.96 -5.39
CA ASP A 134 5.24 18.63 -4.12
C ASP A 134 4.27 17.84 -3.21
N ARG A 135 3.56 16.87 -3.76
CA ARG A 135 2.66 15.97 -3.04
C ARG A 135 3.36 14.81 -2.30
N ALA A 136 4.67 14.67 -2.45
CA ALA A 136 5.43 13.61 -1.81
C ALA A 136 5.46 13.77 -0.29
N ALA A 137 5.30 12.66 0.44
CA ALA A 137 5.43 12.62 1.90
C ALA A 137 6.89 12.76 2.31
N VAL A 138 7.16 13.57 3.32
CA VAL A 138 8.48 13.78 3.90
C VAL A 138 8.52 13.24 5.32
N PHE A 139 9.50 12.41 5.60
CA PHE A 139 9.77 11.83 6.91
C PHE A 139 11.14 12.25 7.38
N VAL A 140 11.26 12.51 8.68
CA VAL A 140 12.54 12.69 9.38
C VAL A 140 12.55 11.68 10.54
N ASP A 141 13.58 10.86 10.60
CA ASP A 141 13.75 9.80 11.61
C ASP A 141 12.50 8.91 11.72
N ASN A 142 11.94 8.52 10.57
CA ASN A 142 10.71 7.73 10.41
C ASN A 142 9.41 8.41 10.91
N ARG A 143 9.46 9.69 11.30
CA ARG A 143 8.25 10.44 11.66
C ARG A 143 7.79 11.26 10.46
N PHE A 144 6.51 11.15 10.12
CA PHE A 144 5.90 11.99 9.09
C PHE A 144 5.87 13.45 9.55
N LEU A 145 6.38 14.36 8.71
CA LEU A 145 6.40 15.79 8.97
C LEU A 145 5.37 16.57 8.17
N GLY A 146 5.06 16.13 6.98
CA GLY A 146 4.14 16.78 6.05
C GLY A 146 4.41 16.35 4.62
N HIS A 147 3.70 16.92 3.66
CA HIS A 147 4.04 16.75 2.25
C HIS A 147 4.99 17.87 1.78
N ALA A 148 5.73 17.60 0.71
CA ALA A 148 6.79 18.50 0.24
C ALA A 148 6.29 19.92 -0.09
N GLY A 149 5.07 20.06 -0.63
CA GLY A 149 4.46 21.36 -0.91
C GLY A 149 4.14 22.20 0.33
N GLU A 150 3.94 21.54 1.50
CA GLU A 150 3.77 22.24 2.78
C GLU A 150 5.13 22.67 3.37
N LEU A 151 6.15 21.82 3.23
CA LEU A 151 7.47 21.98 3.82
C LEU A 151 8.45 22.72 2.91
N GLY A 152 8.14 22.81 1.61
CA GLY A 152 8.95 23.46 0.59
C GLY A 152 8.69 24.95 0.44
N GLY A 153 9.47 25.59 -0.43
CA GLY A 153 9.36 27.01 -0.73
C GLY A 153 10.40 27.89 -0.03
N ALA A 154 10.46 29.14 -0.43
CA ALA A 154 11.53 30.06 0.01
C ALA A 154 11.52 30.39 1.50
N PHE A 155 10.36 30.20 2.17
CA PHE A 155 10.14 30.64 3.55
C PHE A 155 9.81 29.49 4.52
N HIS A 156 9.82 28.25 4.06
CA HIS A 156 9.52 27.11 4.92
C HIS A 156 10.80 26.34 5.21
N SER A 157 11.26 26.42 6.44
CA SER A 157 12.29 25.57 7.02
C SER A 157 11.75 24.99 8.32
N MET A 158 12.17 23.77 8.63
CA MET A 158 11.84 23.13 9.89
C MET A 158 13.00 23.24 10.86
N LEU A 159 12.67 23.39 12.15
CA LEU A 159 13.66 23.39 13.22
C LEU A 159 13.80 21.97 13.76
N LEU A 160 15.01 21.45 13.74
CA LEU A 160 15.36 20.12 14.26
C LEU A 160 16.51 20.25 15.25
N SER A 161 16.73 19.23 16.07
CA SER A 161 17.93 19.14 16.90
C SER A 161 19.17 19.05 16.01
N PRO A 162 20.34 19.55 16.44
CA PRO A 162 21.60 19.24 15.79
C PRO A 162 21.90 17.74 15.86
N GLY A 163 22.55 17.21 14.85
CA GLY A 163 22.89 15.80 14.74
C GLY A 163 22.61 15.23 13.36
N THR A 164 22.78 13.94 13.20
CA THR A 164 22.46 13.23 11.95
C THR A 164 21.01 12.77 11.97
N HIS A 165 20.28 13.13 10.94
CA HIS A 165 18.88 12.80 10.73
C HIS A 165 18.70 12.04 9.42
N LYS A 166 17.88 11.02 9.43
CA LYS A 166 17.48 10.30 8.21
C LYS A 166 16.27 10.97 7.58
N ILE A 167 16.44 11.45 6.37
CA ILE A 167 15.37 12.02 5.56
C ILE A 167 14.88 10.96 4.59
N LYS A 168 13.58 10.67 4.60
CA LYS A 168 12.93 9.78 3.64
C LYS A 168 11.81 10.52 2.94
N VAL A 169 11.68 10.28 1.62
CA VAL A 169 10.63 10.87 0.79
C VAL A 169 9.93 9.77 0.02
N GLU A 170 8.62 9.74 0.10
CA GLU A 170 7.79 8.72 -0.53
C GLU A 170 6.61 9.33 -1.29
N LEU A 171 6.29 8.74 -2.44
CA LEU A 171 5.09 9.06 -3.20
C LEU A 171 4.64 7.81 -3.98
N PRO A 172 3.35 7.44 -3.94
CA PRO A 172 2.83 6.34 -4.76
C PRO A 172 3.17 6.50 -6.24
N GLY A 173 3.65 5.43 -6.87
CA GLY A 173 4.07 5.43 -8.28
C GLY A 173 5.46 6.04 -8.53
N TYR A 174 6.22 6.36 -7.48
CA TYR A 174 7.58 6.88 -7.56
C TYR A 174 8.55 6.02 -6.74
N GLN A 175 9.82 6.10 -7.08
CA GLN A 175 10.89 5.50 -6.29
C GLN A 175 11.09 6.32 -5.02
N SER A 176 11.17 5.68 -3.86
CA SER A 176 11.48 6.36 -2.60
C SER A 176 12.91 6.89 -2.61
N PHE A 177 13.10 8.04 -1.96
CA PHE A 177 14.41 8.66 -1.76
C PHE A 177 14.75 8.65 -0.28
N GLU A 178 15.97 8.23 0.06
CA GLU A 178 16.47 8.27 1.44
C GLU A 178 17.87 8.87 1.46
N THR A 179 18.16 9.71 2.46
CA THR A 179 19.48 10.29 2.70
C THR A 179 19.67 10.62 4.17
N ASP A 180 20.92 10.58 4.63
CA ASP A 180 21.28 11.07 5.95
C ASP A 180 21.83 12.49 5.82
N VAL A 181 21.39 13.38 6.71
CA VAL A 181 21.80 14.79 6.75
C VAL A 181 22.32 15.13 8.14
N THR A 182 23.53 15.65 8.21
CA THR A 182 24.10 16.13 9.47
C THR A 182 23.79 17.62 9.64
N LEU A 183 23.03 17.94 10.67
CA LEU A 183 22.62 19.29 11.00
C LEU A 183 23.55 19.89 12.08
N VAL A 184 24.04 21.09 11.82
CA VAL A 184 24.89 21.82 12.75
C VAL A 184 24.08 22.93 13.44
N ALA A 185 24.22 23.08 14.73
CA ALA A 185 23.53 24.09 15.55
C ALA A 185 23.62 25.49 14.94
N GLY A 186 22.46 26.15 14.82
CA GLY A 186 22.37 27.53 14.26
C GLY A 186 22.63 27.63 12.77
N GLN A 187 22.85 26.51 12.07
CA GLN A 187 23.05 26.51 10.61
C GLN A 187 21.82 26.05 9.86
N LYS A 188 21.74 26.44 8.59
CA LYS A 188 20.71 26.02 7.65
C LYS A 188 21.28 25.00 6.69
N SER A 189 20.60 23.86 6.57
CA SER A 189 20.86 22.80 5.59
C SER A 189 19.70 22.69 4.61
N GLU A 190 19.97 22.27 3.38
CA GLU A 190 18.95 22.06 2.36
C GLU A 190 19.10 20.68 1.75
N VAL A 191 17.99 19.95 1.64
CA VAL A 191 17.85 18.71 0.87
C VAL A 191 16.98 19.01 -0.34
N LYS A 192 17.55 18.80 -1.52
CA LYS A 192 16.84 18.99 -2.79
C LYS A 192 16.86 17.71 -3.60
N THR A 193 15.68 17.24 -4.01
CA THR A 193 15.56 16.03 -4.83
C THR A 193 14.34 16.05 -5.73
N SER A 194 14.40 15.26 -6.79
CA SER A 194 13.24 14.99 -7.66
C SER A 194 13.05 13.48 -7.74
N LEU A 195 11.89 13.02 -7.33
CA LEU A 195 11.57 11.59 -7.37
C LEU A 195 11.42 11.10 -8.80
N ALA A 196 12.06 9.98 -9.10
CA ALA A 196 11.87 9.29 -10.37
C ALA A 196 10.59 8.47 -10.32
N LYS A 197 9.84 8.43 -11.43
CA LYS A 197 8.68 7.53 -11.53
C LYS A 197 9.14 6.08 -11.39
N GLY A 198 8.44 5.32 -10.55
CA GLY A 198 8.61 3.87 -10.43
C GLY A 198 8.02 3.15 -11.65
N SER A 199 8.44 1.89 -11.86
CA SER A 199 7.71 1.02 -12.79
C SER A 199 6.39 0.57 -12.15
N ILE A 200 5.39 0.24 -12.98
CA ILE A 200 4.07 -0.25 -12.53
C ILE A 200 4.22 -1.49 -11.63
N HIS A 201 5.27 -2.29 -11.83
CA HIS A 201 5.57 -3.47 -11.00
C HIS A 201 6.08 -3.15 -9.58
N GLN A 202 6.46 -1.90 -9.31
CA GLN A 202 6.88 -1.42 -7.98
C GLN A 202 5.80 -0.57 -7.29
N ALA A 203 4.71 -0.29 -7.98
CA ALA A 203 3.56 0.44 -7.44
C ALA A 203 2.75 -0.50 -6.55
N ASP A 204 3.17 -0.65 -5.32
CA ASP A 204 2.49 -1.37 -4.24
C ASP A 204 1.25 -0.59 -3.71
N ALA A 205 0.85 0.48 -4.39
CA ALA A 205 -0.28 1.28 -3.97
C ALA A 205 -1.60 0.63 -4.44
N LEU A 206 -2.54 0.50 -3.54
CA LEU A 206 -3.91 0.01 -3.80
C LEU A 206 -4.61 0.80 -4.92
N ILE A 207 -4.23 2.08 -5.10
CA ILE A 207 -4.75 2.97 -6.13
C ILE A 207 -4.31 2.56 -7.54
N ASP A 208 -3.08 2.05 -7.70
CA ASP A 208 -2.54 1.68 -9.02
C ASP A 208 -3.11 0.36 -9.53
N GLN A 209 -3.50 -0.56 -8.65
CA GLN A 209 -4.17 -1.81 -9.03
C GLN A 209 -5.58 -1.54 -9.60
N ALA A 210 -6.27 -0.53 -9.08
CA ALA A 210 -7.60 -0.16 -9.56
C ALA A 210 -7.57 0.50 -10.95
N ASN A 211 -6.54 1.29 -11.25
CA ASN A 211 -6.38 1.95 -12.55
C ASN A 211 -5.98 1.00 -13.69
N ASN A 212 -5.29 -0.10 -13.39
CA ASN A 212 -4.88 -1.08 -14.40
C ASN A 212 -6.02 -2.02 -14.84
N SER A 213 -7.06 -2.21 -14.02
CA SER A 213 -8.19 -3.07 -14.39
C SER A 213 -9.20 -2.41 -15.33
N THR A 214 -9.07 -1.10 -15.60
CA THR A 214 -9.97 -0.34 -16.48
C THR A 214 -9.42 -0.08 -17.88
N HIS A 215 -8.18 -0.48 -18.19
CA HIS A 215 -7.56 -0.21 -19.50
C HIS A 215 -7.47 -1.42 -20.45
N ASP A 216 -7.92 -2.61 -20.02
CA ASP A 216 -8.04 -3.80 -20.89
C ASP A 216 -9.51 -4.05 -21.27
N LYS A 217 -10.06 -3.14 -22.08
CA LYS A 217 -11.25 -3.40 -22.90
C LYS A 217 -11.14 -2.67 -24.22
#